data_7be861ee1b7ae39a89bfda94989d6963
#
_entry.id   7be861ee1b7ae39a89bfda94989d6963
#
_cell.length_a   1.000
_cell.length_b   1.000
_cell.length_c   1.000
_cell.angle_alpha   90.00
_cell.angle_beta   90.00
_cell.angle_gamma   90.00
#
_symmetry.space_group_name_H-M   'P 1'
#
loop_
_entity.id
_entity.type
_entity.pdbx_description
1 polymer ?
#
loop_
_entity_poly.entity_id
_entity_poly.type
_entity_poly.pdbx_seq_one_letter_code
_entity_poly.pdbx_strand_id
1 'polypeptide(L)'
;GVMLFKDVEFTLVKEDKVAVISKDHSAITAFFEIIMGNEQPDTGEAQWGSTITTAYLPNNNSAFFNSDDNLIDWLRQYSKDKDETYVRGFLGKMLFSGEEVLKKCTVLSGGEKVRCMISRMMLQNANCLILDEPTNHLDLESITAFNNAMKDWKHVALFTSHDHTFTETVANRIIE
;
A
#
# COMPACT_ATOMS: atom_id res chain seq x y z
N GLY A 1 23.26 4.17 -18.23
CA GLY A 1 22.37 4.06 -17.07
C GLY A 1 23.04 3.31 -15.93
N VAL A 2 22.58 3.48 -14.71
CA VAL A 2 23.01 2.69 -13.56
C VAL A 2 22.13 1.45 -13.51
N MET A 3 22.74 0.26 -13.38
CA MET A 3 21.99 -0.98 -13.19
C MET A 3 21.43 -1.00 -11.76
N LEU A 4 20.12 -1.05 -11.61
CA LEU A 4 19.46 -1.10 -10.31
C LEU A 4 19.31 -2.53 -9.79
N PHE A 5 18.94 -3.48 -10.67
CA PHE A 5 18.85 -4.91 -10.38
C PHE A 5 18.91 -5.70 -11.67
N LYS A 6 19.20 -6.99 -11.58
CA LYS A 6 19.16 -7.91 -12.71
C LYS A 6 18.88 -9.34 -12.25
N ASP A 7 18.46 -10.17 -13.18
CA ASP A 7 18.21 -11.61 -12.96
C ASP A 7 17.24 -11.89 -11.78
N VAL A 8 16.24 -11.00 -11.60
CA VAL A 8 15.23 -11.16 -10.56
C VAL A 8 14.19 -12.18 -11.04
N GLU A 9 14.16 -13.33 -10.35
CA GLU A 9 13.17 -14.37 -10.62
C GLU A 9 12.60 -14.91 -9.31
N PHE A 10 11.29 -14.83 -9.14
CA PHE A 10 10.60 -15.42 -8.01
C PHE A 10 9.13 -15.65 -8.31
N THR A 11 8.52 -16.53 -7.55
CA THR A 11 7.09 -16.83 -7.60
C THR A 11 6.45 -16.50 -6.26
N LEU A 12 5.28 -15.89 -6.28
CA LEU A 12 4.45 -15.64 -5.11
C LEU A 12 3.41 -16.74 -4.99
N VAL A 13 3.21 -17.24 -3.78
CA VAL A 13 2.17 -18.20 -3.47
C VAL A 13 1.13 -17.59 -2.53
N LYS A 14 0.02 -18.28 -2.35
CA LYS A 14 -1.08 -17.82 -1.50
C LYS A 14 -0.57 -17.52 -0.08
N GLU A 15 -0.99 -16.39 0.46
CA GLU A 15 -0.65 -15.88 1.79
C GLU A 15 0.81 -15.45 1.97
N ASP A 16 1.62 -15.40 0.92
CA ASP A 16 2.96 -14.82 1.00
C ASP A 16 2.91 -13.36 1.49
N LYS A 17 3.72 -13.07 2.50
CA LYS A 17 4.02 -11.73 3.00
C LYS A 17 5.50 -11.50 2.81
N VAL A 18 5.86 -10.93 1.69
CA VAL A 18 7.26 -10.84 1.25
C VAL A 18 7.80 -9.45 1.56
N ALA A 19 8.78 -9.39 2.44
CA ALA A 19 9.58 -8.18 2.61
C ALA A 19 10.67 -8.15 1.54
N VAL A 20 10.72 -7.06 0.77
CA VAL A 20 11.78 -6.78 -0.20
C VAL A 20 12.79 -5.85 0.43
N ILE A 21 14.04 -6.26 0.48
CA ILE A 21 15.12 -5.53 1.15
C ILE A 21 16.20 -5.21 0.14
N SER A 22 16.66 -3.98 0.11
CA SER A 22 17.83 -3.55 -0.68
C SER A 22 18.55 -2.41 0.02
N LYS A 23 19.85 -2.29 -0.27
CA LYS A 23 20.65 -1.13 0.16
C LYS A 23 20.28 0.14 -0.62
N ASP A 24 19.75 -0.03 -1.83
CA ASP A 24 19.29 1.06 -2.68
C ASP A 24 17.77 1.05 -2.76
N HIS A 25 17.14 2.00 -2.06
CA HIS A 25 15.69 2.15 -2.05
C HIS A 25 15.13 2.46 -3.46
N SER A 26 15.89 3.16 -4.30
CA SER A 26 15.45 3.46 -5.67
C SER A 26 15.28 2.20 -6.52
N ALA A 27 16.07 1.16 -6.24
CA ALA A 27 15.91 -0.14 -6.89
C ALA A 27 14.58 -0.81 -6.50
N ILE A 28 14.17 -0.71 -5.24
CA ILE A 28 12.89 -1.28 -4.79
C ILE A 28 11.71 -0.52 -5.41
N THR A 29 11.75 0.82 -5.39
CA THR A 29 10.69 1.63 -6.01
C THR A 29 10.57 1.31 -7.50
N ALA A 30 11.69 1.28 -8.24
CA ALA A 30 11.70 0.91 -9.65
C ALA A 30 11.14 -0.53 -9.87
N PHE A 31 11.51 -1.47 -9.02
CA PHE A 31 10.98 -2.82 -9.06
C PHE A 31 9.45 -2.83 -8.87
N PHE A 32 8.91 -2.10 -7.89
CA PHE A 32 7.48 -2.00 -7.67
C PHE A 32 6.75 -1.31 -8.84
N GLU A 33 7.31 -0.25 -9.40
CA GLU A 33 6.75 0.44 -10.58
C GLU A 33 6.69 -0.51 -11.80
N ILE A 34 7.74 -1.35 -12.00
CA ILE A 34 7.77 -2.34 -13.09
C ILE A 34 6.70 -3.42 -12.89
N ILE A 35 6.60 -4.01 -11.71
CA ILE A 35 5.59 -5.05 -11.47
C ILE A 35 4.15 -4.52 -11.49
N MET A 36 3.97 -3.22 -11.24
CA MET A 36 2.68 -2.53 -11.38
C MET A 36 2.38 -2.13 -12.83
N GLY A 37 3.35 -2.25 -13.74
CA GLY A 37 3.22 -1.89 -15.15
C GLY A 37 3.31 -0.39 -15.42
N ASN A 38 3.74 0.41 -14.45
CA ASN A 38 3.94 1.85 -14.61
C ASN A 38 5.26 2.16 -15.34
N GLU A 39 6.25 1.27 -15.22
CA GLU A 39 7.52 1.33 -15.94
C GLU A 39 7.78 0.02 -16.68
N GLN A 40 8.62 0.08 -17.72
CA GLN A 40 9.04 -1.10 -18.48
C GLN A 40 10.46 -1.51 -18.08
N PRO A 41 10.72 -2.82 -17.87
CA PRO A 41 12.08 -3.29 -17.65
C PRO A 41 12.89 -3.20 -18.95
N ASP A 42 14.23 -3.00 -18.85
CA ASP A 42 15.11 -3.05 -20.01
C ASP A 42 15.12 -4.43 -20.68
N THR A 43 14.96 -5.49 -19.90
CA THR A 43 14.86 -6.90 -20.36
C THR A 43 13.94 -7.69 -19.42
N GLY A 44 13.33 -8.76 -19.96
CA GLY A 44 12.41 -9.58 -19.18
C GLY A 44 10.99 -9.04 -19.17
N GLU A 45 10.14 -9.65 -18.35
CA GLU A 45 8.73 -9.26 -18.21
C GLU A 45 8.23 -9.52 -16.79
N ALA A 46 7.28 -8.72 -16.36
CA ALA A 46 6.51 -8.97 -15.14
C ALA A 46 5.07 -9.33 -15.52
N GLN A 47 4.59 -10.49 -15.09
CA GLN A 47 3.27 -10.98 -15.43
C GLN A 47 2.49 -11.42 -14.19
N TRP A 48 1.30 -10.88 -14.02
CA TRP A 48 0.36 -11.30 -13.00
C TRP A 48 -0.56 -12.43 -13.52
N GLY A 49 -0.89 -13.36 -12.63
CA GLY A 49 -1.92 -14.35 -12.93
C GLY A 49 -3.28 -13.68 -13.20
N SER A 50 -4.10 -14.30 -14.07
CA SER A 50 -5.38 -13.72 -14.52
C SER A 50 -6.41 -13.44 -13.42
N THR A 51 -6.26 -14.05 -12.25
CA THR A 51 -7.16 -13.87 -11.10
C THR A 51 -6.60 -12.88 -10.07
N ILE A 52 -5.41 -12.33 -10.31
CA ILE A 52 -4.77 -11.40 -9.38
C ILE A 52 -5.28 -9.98 -9.61
N THR A 53 -5.68 -9.36 -8.52
CA THR A 53 -6.04 -7.95 -8.45
C THR A 53 -5.09 -7.25 -7.50
N THR A 54 -4.35 -6.29 -8.01
CA THR A 54 -3.31 -5.57 -7.24
C THR A 54 -3.85 -4.26 -6.68
N ALA A 55 -3.34 -3.86 -5.51
CA ALA A 55 -3.46 -2.51 -5.00
C ALA A 55 -2.08 -2.03 -4.57
N TYR A 56 -1.73 -0.80 -4.95
CA TYR A 56 -0.42 -0.22 -4.75
C TYR A 56 -0.45 1.01 -3.85
N LEU A 57 0.40 1.02 -2.85
CA LEU A 57 0.75 2.18 -2.04
C LEU A 57 2.16 2.63 -2.44
N PRO A 58 2.28 3.65 -3.31
CA PRO A 58 3.58 4.21 -3.67
C PRO A 58 4.16 5.03 -2.51
N ASN A 59 5.47 5.14 -2.45
CA ASN A 59 6.16 5.98 -1.47
C ASN A 59 5.69 7.44 -1.55
N ASN A 60 5.57 7.99 -2.77
CA ASN A 60 4.96 9.31 -2.99
C ASN A 60 3.51 9.17 -3.44
N ASN A 61 2.59 9.43 -2.52
CA ASN A 61 1.15 9.34 -2.75
C ASN A 61 0.45 10.71 -2.91
N SER A 62 1.20 11.80 -2.99
CA SER A 62 0.64 13.17 -2.98
C SER A 62 -0.33 13.45 -4.14
N ALA A 63 -0.11 12.83 -5.30
CA ALA A 63 -0.95 13.01 -6.47
C ALA A 63 -2.41 12.54 -6.28
N PHE A 64 -2.67 11.66 -5.30
CA PHE A 64 -4.02 11.18 -5.01
C PHE A 64 -4.88 12.18 -4.23
N PHE A 65 -4.30 13.24 -3.69
CA PHE A 65 -4.94 14.17 -2.74
C PHE A 65 -5.00 15.61 -3.25
N ASN A 66 -5.18 15.79 -4.56
CA ASN A 66 -5.21 17.10 -5.21
C ASN A 66 -6.62 17.69 -5.35
N SER A 67 -7.66 17.00 -4.84
CA SER A 67 -9.03 17.50 -4.86
C SER A 67 -9.42 18.19 -3.55
N ASP A 68 -10.43 19.04 -3.62
CA ASP A 68 -11.04 19.69 -2.45
C ASP A 68 -12.09 18.81 -1.74
N ASP A 69 -12.21 17.56 -2.15
CA ASP A 69 -13.11 16.59 -1.53
C ASP A 69 -12.74 16.37 -0.06
N ASN A 70 -13.72 16.07 0.78
CA ASN A 70 -13.49 15.49 2.10
C ASN A 70 -13.11 14.01 1.98
N LEU A 71 -12.61 13.40 3.06
CA LEU A 71 -12.11 12.02 3.02
C LEU A 71 -13.19 11.01 2.66
N ILE A 72 -14.45 11.24 3.04
CA ILE A 72 -15.56 10.34 2.70
C ILE A 72 -15.79 10.36 1.19
N ASP A 73 -15.90 11.54 0.60
CA ASP A 73 -16.17 11.69 -0.82
C ASP A 73 -14.99 11.24 -1.65
N TRP A 74 -13.77 11.51 -1.18
CA TRP A 74 -12.54 11.01 -1.80
C TRP A 74 -12.50 9.47 -1.81
N LEU A 75 -12.76 8.81 -0.67
CA LEU A 75 -12.73 7.35 -0.59
C LEU A 75 -13.88 6.72 -1.35
N ARG A 76 -15.05 7.35 -1.34
CA ARG A 76 -16.26 6.90 -2.05
C ARG A 76 -16.04 6.74 -3.56
N GLN A 77 -15.13 7.52 -4.17
CA GLN A 77 -14.82 7.39 -5.61
C GLN A 77 -14.34 5.98 -5.96
N TYR A 78 -13.62 5.32 -5.06
CA TYR A 78 -13.04 3.99 -5.24
C TYR A 78 -13.96 2.85 -4.80
N SER A 79 -15.11 3.15 -4.24
CA SER A 79 -16.08 2.18 -3.74
C SER A 79 -17.14 1.82 -4.77
N LYS A 80 -17.53 0.54 -4.83
CA LYS A 80 -18.72 0.10 -5.54
C LYS A 80 -19.98 0.46 -4.78
N ASP A 81 -19.95 0.24 -3.47
CA ASP A 81 -20.99 0.68 -2.54
C ASP A 81 -20.74 2.13 -2.17
N LYS A 82 -21.72 2.99 -2.42
CA LYS A 82 -21.65 4.44 -2.19
C LYS A 82 -22.22 4.88 -0.84
N ASP A 83 -22.69 3.93 -0.02
CA ASP A 83 -23.20 4.23 1.31
C ASP A 83 -22.11 4.86 2.19
N GLU A 84 -22.47 5.94 2.87
CA GLU A 84 -21.54 6.70 3.69
C GLU A 84 -21.05 5.90 4.89
N THR A 85 -21.92 5.15 5.54
CA THR A 85 -21.58 4.34 6.71
C THR A 85 -20.59 3.25 6.32
N TYR A 86 -20.78 2.63 5.16
CA TYR A 86 -19.87 1.65 4.60
C TYR A 86 -18.48 2.24 4.37
N VAL A 87 -18.39 3.39 3.70
CA VAL A 87 -17.12 4.08 3.41
C VAL A 87 -16.41 4.54 4.69
N ARG A 88 -17.17 5.15 5.64
CA ARG A 88 -16.65 5.56 6.96
C ARG A 88 -16.04 4.38 7.74
N GLY A 89 -16.60 3.17 7.59
CA GLY A 89 -16.08 1.98 8.23
C GLY A 89 -14.63 1.68 7.86
N PHE A 90 -14.21 1.91 6.61
CA PHE A 90 -12.82 1.74 6.19
C PHE A 90 -11.89 2.84 6.72
N LEU A 91 -12.34 4.09 6.76
CA LEU A 91 -11.60 5.18 7.39
C LEU A 91 -11.42 4.90 8.89
N GLY A 92 -12.47 4.43 9.56
CA GLY A 92 -12.44 4.09 10.99
C GLY A 92 -11.44 2.98 11.33
N LYS A 93 -11.23 1.99 10.46
CA LYS A 93 -10.19 0.95 10.63
C LYS A 93 -8.77 1.54 10.68
N MET A 94 -8.58 2.69 10.06
CA MET A 94 -7.32 3.45 10.09
C MET A 94 -7.40 4.67 11.01
N LEU A 95 -8.23 4.59 12.06
CA LEU A 95 -8.31 5.53 13.17
C LEU A 95 -8.82 6.94 12.80
N PHE A 96 -9.48 7.09 11.67
CA PHE A 96 -10.22 8.33 11.41
C PHE A 96 -11.55 8.32 12.15
N SER A 97 -11.80 9.32 12.96
CA SER A 97 -13.00 9.41 13.80
C SER A 97 -13.66 10.77 13.73
N GLY A 98 -14.95 10.82 14.08
CA GLY A 98 -15.71 12.05 14.23
C GLY A 98 -15.65 12.95 12.99
N GLU A 99 -15.20 14.19 13.19
CA GLU A 99 -15.10 15.20 12.15
C GLU A 99 -13.81 15.11 11.30
N GLU A 100 -12.84 14.27 11.69
CA GLU A 100 -11.61 14.10 10.92
C GLU A 100 -11.90 13.63 9.48
N VAL A 101 -12.93 12.83 9.28
CA VAL A 101 -13.36 12.35 7.97
C VAL A 101 -13.91 13.46 7.06
N LEU A 102 -14.20 14.64 7.61
CA LEU A 102 -14.66 15.82 6.88
C LEU A 102 -13.49 16.74 6.46
N LYS A 103 -12.25 16.42 6.86
CA LYS A 103 -11.07 17.16 6.39
C LYS A 103 -10.96 17.07 4.87
N LYS A 104 -10.54 18.17 4.25
CA LYS A 104 -10.21 18.20 2.82
C LYS A 104 -8.94 17.43 2.53
N CYS A 105 -8.88 16.76 1.40
CA CYS A 105 -7.69 16.02 0.95
C CYS A 105 -6.43 16.87 0.87
N THR A 106 -6.58 18.14 0.50
CA THR A 106 -5.46 19.09 0.32
C THR A 106 -4.75 19.49 1.62
N VAL A 107 -5.40 19.31 2.79
CA VAL A 107 -4.82 19.73 4.09
C VAL A 107 -4.26 18.55 4.93
N LEU A 108 -4.24 17.35 4.36
CA LEU A 108 -3.79 16.15 5.06
C LEU A 108 -2.28 16.14 5.30
N SER A 109 -1.88 15.72 6.49
CA SER A 109 -0.49 15.37 6.80
C SER A 109 -0.04 14.13 6.03
N GLY A 110 1.27 13.87 5.99
CA GLY A 110 1.83 12.67 5.36
C GLY A 110 1.24 11.37 5.93
N GLY A 111 1.15 11.25 7.24
CA GLY A 111 0.57 10.09 7.91
C GLY A 111 -0.93 9.92 7.63
N GLU A 112 -1.69 11.00 7.60
CA GLU A 112 -3.11 10.95 7.24
C GLU A 112 -3.30 10.47 5.79
N LYS A 113 -2.45 10.94 4.86
CA LYS A 113 -2.48 10.47 3.46
C LYS A 113 -2.20 8.96 3.37
N VAL A 114 -1.19 8.45 4.09
CA VAL A 114 -0.89 7.01 4.11
C VAL A 114 -2.07 6.22 4.68
N ARG A 115 -2.66 6.66 5.79
CA ARG A 115 -3.85 6.02 6.39
C ARG A 115 -5.04 6.00 5.41
N CYS A 116 -5.27 7.07 4.67
CA CYS A 116 -6.29 7.13 3.62
C CYS A 116 -6.02 6.14 2.49
N MET A 117 -4.77 6.04 2.02
CA MET A 117 -4.38 5.09 0.99
C MET A 117 -4.59 3.64 1.45
N ILE A 118 -4.24 3.31 2.69
CA ILE A 118 -4.49 1.98 3.26
C ILE A 118 -6.01 1.71 3.32
N SER A 119 -6.82 2.67 3.77
CA SER A 119 -8.28 2.56 3.76
C SER A 119 -8.83 2.27 2.36
N ARG A 120 -8.30 2.94 1.34
CA ARG A 120 -8.64 2.71 -0.08
C ARG A 120 -8.29 1.30 -0.53
N MET A 121 -7.09 0.80 -0.20
CA MET A 121 -6.66 -0.54 -0.56
C MET A 121 -7.55 -1.62 0.08
N MET A 122 -7.91 -1.44 1.35
CA MET A 122 -8.84 -2.33 2.06
C MET A 122 -10.23 -2.32 1.40
N LEU A 123 -10.72 -1.14 1.01
CA LEU A 123 -12.03 -0.98 0.35
C LEU A 123 -12.04 -1.62 -1.04
N GLN A 124 -10.94 -1.55 -1.79
CA GLN A 124 -10.82 -2.14 -3.12
C GLN A 124 -10.81 -3.69 -3.09
N ASN A 125 -10.56 -4.28 -1.92
CA ASN A 125 -10.53 -5.73 -1.74
C ASN A 125 -9.62 -6.46 -2.75
N ALA A 126 -8.46 -5.86 -3.05
CA ALA A 126 -7.44 -6.49 -3.87
C ALA A 126 -6.91 -7.76 -3.19
N ASN A 127 -6.44 -8.74 -3.94
CA ASN A 127 -5.86 -9.97 -3.40
C ASN A 127 -4.32 -10.00 -3.42
N CYS A 128 -3.71 -8.91 -3.87
CA CYS A 128 -2.26 -8.68 -3.79
C CYS A 128 -1.98 -7.21 -3.47
N LEU A 129 -1.30 -6.95 -2.37
CA LEU A 129 -0.89 -5.61 -1.95
C LEU A 129 0.58 -5.39 -2.28
N ILE A 130 0.91 -4.23 -2.85
CA ILE A 130 2.28 -3.76 -3.03
C ILE A 130 2.42 -2.48 -2.23
N LEU A 131 3.38 -2.47 -1.27
CA LEU A 131 3.49 -1.42 -0.27
C LEU A 131 4.91 -0.88 -0.22
N ASP A 132 5.11 0.34 -0.70
CA ASP A 132 6.40 1.02 -0.67
C ASP A 132 6.48 1.93 0.56
N GLU A 133 7.20 1.49 1.60
CA GLU A 133 7.36 2.15 2.89
C GLU A 133 6.02 2.54 3.57
N PRO A 134 5.12 1.58 3.81
CA PRO A 134 3.78 1.87 4.33
C PRO A 134 3.77 2.43 5.75
N THR A 135 4.84 2.30 6.49
CA THR A 135 4.97 2.79 7.87
C THR A 135 5.55 4.19 7.97
N ASN A 136 6.06 4.75 6.85
CA ASN A 136 6.59 6.10 6.82
C ASN A 136 5.52 7.12 7.22
N HIS A 137 5.92 8.06 8.07
CA HIS A 137 5.05 9.13 8.58
C HIS A 137 3.88 8.68 9.45
N LEU A 138 3.75 7.39 9.77
CA LEU A 138 2.74 6.90 10.71
C LEU A 138 3.22 7.06 12.15
N ASP A 139 2.28 7.42 13.03
CA ASP A 139 2.49 7.33 14.46
C ASP A 139 2.35 5.87 14.95
N LEU A 140 2.76 5.61 16.18
CA LEU A 140 2.79 4.26 16.77
C LEU A 140 1.41 3.61 16.79
N GLU A 141 0.35 4.37 17.03
CA GLU A 141 -1.02 3.86 17.06
C GLU A 141 -1.47 3.43 15.66
N SER A 142 -1.18 4.25 14.64
CA SER A 142 -1.47 3.92 13.23
C SER A 142 -0.65 2.73 12.74
N ILE A 143 0.63 2.60 13.12
CA ILE A 143 1.45 1.42 12.83
C ILE A 143 0.81 0.17 13.45
N THR A 144 0.36 0.26 14.71
CA THR A 144 -0.29 -0.85 15.40
C THR A 144 -1.58 -1.27 14.70
N ALA A 145 -2.43 -0.30 14.33
CA ALA A 145 -3.66 -0.58 13.59
C ALA A 145 -3.37 -1.24 12.23
N PHE A 146 -2.35 -0.76 11.52
CA PHE A 146 -1.94 -1.33 10.24
C PHE A 146 -1.36 -2.74 10.39
N ASN A 147 -0.51 -2.97 11.39
CA ASN A 147 0.00 -4.30 11.74
C ASN A 147 -1.13 -5.32 11.96
N ASN A 148 -2.15 -4.94 12.73
CA ASN A 148 -3.29 -5.80 12.99
C ASN A 148 -4.06 -6.12 11.70
N ALA A 149 -4.29 -5.11 10.86
CA ALA A 149 -4.93 -5.30 9.57
C ALA A 149 -4.13 -6.26 8.66
N MET A 150 -2.80 -6.15 8.66
CA MET A 150 -1.93 -7.02 7.86
C MET A 150 -1.85 -8.46 8.37
N LYS A 151 -1.95 -8.69 9.70
CA LYS A 151 -2.05 -10.04 10.29
C LYS A 151 -3.32 -10.75 9.85
N ASP A 152 -4.43 -10.02 9.78
CA ASP A 152 -5.72 -10.57 9.39
C ASP A 152 -5.86 -10.72 7.87
N TRP A 153 -4.95 -10.14 7.11
CA TRP A 153 -4.94 -10.18 5.66
C TRP A 153 -4.55 -11.57 5.14
N LYS A 154 -5.47 -12.28 4.47
CA LYS A 154 -5.31 -13.68 4.03
C LYS A 154 -4.79 -13.84 2.59
N HIS A 155 -4.34 -12.75 1.98
CA HIS A 155 -3.84 -12.73 0.61
C HIS A 155 -2.37 -12.34 0.56
N VAL A 156 -1.84 -12.15 -0.62
CA VAL A 156 -0.43 -11.83 -0.87
C VAL A 156 -0.14 -10.36 -0.55
N ALA A 157 1.04 -10.10 0.01
CA ALA A 157 1.61 -8.76 0.08
C ALA A 157 3.11 -8.77 -0.21
N LEU A 158 3.55 -7.83 -1.04
CA LEU A 158 4.96 -7.44 -1.18
C LEU A 158 5.13 -6.07 -0.55
N PHE A 159 6.15 -5.90 0.26
CA PHE A 159 6.40 -4.62 0.89
C PHE A 159 7.87 -4.37 1.15
N THR A 160 8.24 -3.10 1.26
CA THR A 160 9.48 -2.67 1.90
C THR A 160 9.15 -1.82 3.11
N SER A 161 9.95 -1.90 4.15
CA SER A 161 9.82 -1.05 5.33
C SER A 161 11.14 -0.96 6.08
N HIS A 162 11.45 0.24 6.58
CA HIS A 162 12.54 0.48 7.55
C HIS A 162 12.13 0.14 8.99
N ASP A 163 10.85 -0.12 9.22
CA ASP A 163 10.36 -0.58 10.53
C ASP A 163 10.61 -2.08 10.71
N HIS A 164 11.63 -2.40 11.51
CA HIS A 164 11.99 -3.80 11.78
C HIS A 164 10.85 -4.56 12.49
N THR A 165 10.14 -3.91 13.41
CA THR A 165 9.03 -4.55 14.14
C THR A 165 7.87 -4.89 13.18
N PHE A 166 7.56 -3.98 12.26
CA PHE A 166 6.58 -4.24 11.21
C PHE A 166 7.01 -5.43 10.35
N THR A 167 8.25 -5.41 9.88
CA THR A 167 8.80 -6.47 9.02
C THR A 167 8.78 -7.82 9.72
N GLU A 168 9.29 -7.93 10.95
CA GLU A 168 9.29 -9.17 11.74
C GLU A 168 7.90 -9.69 12.05
N THR A 169 6.93 -8.78 12.22
CA THR A 169 5.56 -9.15 12.57
C THR A 169 4.76 -9.64 11.37
N VAL A 170 4.99 -9.07 10.20
CA VAL A 170 4.17 -9.27 8.99
C VAL A 170 4.82 -10.23 8.00
N ALA A 171 6.14 -10.16 7.79
CA ALA A 171 6.81 -10.97 6.77
C ALA A 171 6.87 -12.45 7.16
N ASN A 172 6.57 -13.32 6.21
CA ASN A 172 6.86 -14.75 6.29
C ASN A 172 7.95 -15.16 5.27
N ARG A 173 8.39 -14.23 4.43
CA ARG A 173 9.45 -14.42 3.44
C ARG A 173 10.20 -13.12 3.19
N ILE A 174 11.51 -13.23 2.90
CA ILE A 174 12.37 -12.10 2.56
C ILE A 174 13.00 -12.33 1.20
N ILE A 175 13.10 -11.28 0.39
CA ILE A 175 13.85 -11.20 -0.87
C ILE A 175 14.86 -10.06 -0.71
N GLU A 176 16.12 -10.33 -1.01
CA GLU A 176 17.24 -9.38 -0.95
C GLU A 176 17.90 -9.24 -2.32
#